data_7f0c488a482f0c59d48ba08c7eb23a5d
#
_entry.id   7f0c488a482f0c59d48ba08c7eb23a5d
#
_cell.length_a   1.000
_cell.length_b   1.000
_cell.length_c   1.000
_cell.angle_alpha   90.00
_cell.angle_beta   90.00
_cell.angle_gamma   90.00
#
_symmetry.space_group_name_H-M   'P 1'
#
loop_
_entity.id
_entity.type
_entity.pdbx_description
1 polymer ?
#
loop_
_entity_poly.entity_id
_entity_poly.type
_entity_poly.pdbx_seq_one_letter_code
_entity_poly.pdbx_strand_id
1 'polypeptide(L)'
;NDNIIISDLDSGNYSVMISYLGDERYSPANTTSNIYVKEGDLIRISTENVIKYYSGPERLHVIITNHSIGISGKSVSITINGITYNRTTNEEGIASIAVNLNSGNYTAIVNVEEYNFMKEVDVLILATIHAEDVVKVFRNKTQYYATFTDAEGNFLKNTTVSFNINGIFYERITNEYG
;
A
#
# COMPACT_ATOMS: atom_id res chain seq x y z
N ASN A 1 -38.84 -16.62 -29.84
CA ASN A 1 -38.71 -15.59 -28.79
C ASN A 1 -37.59 -14.64 -29.22
N ASP A 2 -37.97 -13.48 -29.69
CA ASP A 2 -36.97 -12.44 -30.04
C ASP A 2 -36.64 -11.70 -28.77
N ASN A 3 -35.35 -11.73 -28.38
CA ASN A 3 -34.82 -11.00 -27.24
C ASN A 3 -34.23 -9.69 -27.72
N ILE A 4 -34.49 -8.61 -27.01
CA ILE A 4 -33.84 -7.33 -27.20
C ILE A 4 -32.63 -7.28 -26.27
N ILE A 5 -31.43 -7.10 -26.84
CA ILE A 5 -30.21 -6.87 -26.07
C ILE A 5 -30.07 -5.36 -25.87
N ILE A 6 -29.95 -4.92 -24.63
CA ILE A 6 -29.76 -3.53 -24.25
C ILE A 6 -28.34 -3.40 -23.69
N SER A 7 -27.41 -2.80 -24.44
CA SER A 7 -25.99 -2.76 -24.10
C SER A 7 -25.46 -1.37 -23.67
N ASP A 8 -26.20 -0.28 -23.97
CA ASP A 8 -25.62 1.08 -23.93
C ASP A 8 -26.45 2.06 -23.08
N LEU A 9 -27.07 1.57 -22.00
CA LEU A 9 -27.75 2.46 -21.05
C LEU A 9 -26.84 2.78 -19.87
N ASP A 10 -26.70 4.07 -19.56
CA ASP A 10 -26.08 4.54 -18.30
C ASP A 10 -26.90 4.06 -17.09
N SER A 11 -26.34 4.18 -15.90
CA SER A 11 -27.08 3.92 -14.67
C SER A 11 -28.28 4.87 -14.55
N GLY A 12 -29.44 4.31 -14.27
CA GLY A 12 -30.68 5.11 -14.22
C GLY A 12 -31.94 4.27 -14.30
N ASN A 13 -33.09 4.96 -14.32
CA ASN A 13 -34.40 4.37 -14.46
C ASN A 13 -34.97 4.76 -15.84
N TYR A 14 -35.34 3.75 -16.62
CA TYR A 14 -35.86 3.92 -17.98
C TYR A 14 -37.27 3.34 -18.06
N SER A 15 -38.19 4.10 -18.65
CA SER A 15 -39.51 3.59 -18.97
C SER A 15 -39.51 3.02 -20.38
N VAL A 16 -39.99 1.79 -20.52
CA VAL A 16 -40.11 1.12 -21.82
C VAL A 16 -41.59 1.01 -22.16
N MET A 17 -41.98 1.60 -23.29
CA MET A 17 -43.31 1.41 -23.85
C MET A 17 -43.25 0.31 -24.91
N ILE A 18 -44.08 -0.70 -24.74
CA ILE A 18 -44.25 -1.81 -25.66
C ILE A 18 -45.58 -1.65 -26.34
N SER A 19 -45.58 -1.56 -27.66
CA SER A 19 -46.81 -1.33 -28.47
C SER A 19 -46.98 -2.41 -29.53
N TYR A 20 -48.16 -2.91 -29.62
CA TYR A 20 -48.60 -3.73 -30.73
C TYR A 20 -49.60 -2.91 -31.57
N LEU A 21 -49.35 -2.73 -32.84
CA LEU A 21 -50.13 -1.87 -33.72
C LEU A 21 -51.43 -2.49 -34.17
N GLY A 22 -51.64 -3.76 -33.84
CA GLY A 22 -52.81 -4.53 -34.30
C GLY A 22 -52.60 -5.16 -35.67
N ASP A 23 -53.48 -6.07 -36.02
CA ASP A 23 -53.60 -6.70 -37.34
C ASP A 23 -55.07 -6.97 -37.68
N GLU A 24 -55.36 -7.72 -38.74
CA GLU A 24 -56.70 -8.05 -39.16
C GLU A 24 -57.54 -8.87 -38.14
N ARG A 25 -56.84 -9.49 -37.12
CA ARG A 25 -57.46 -10.34 -36.10
C ARG A 25 -57.44 -9.73 -34.72
N TYR A 26 -56.48 -8.87 -34.40
CA TYR A 26 -56.28 -8.36 -33.06
C TYR A 26 -56.17 -6.85 -33.03
N SER A 27 -56.84 -6.24 -32.07
CA SER A 27 -56.79 -4.77 -31.86
C SER A 27 -55.42 -4.32 -31.35
N PRO A 28 -55.04 -3.06 -31.62
CA PRO A 28 -53.85 -2.46 -31.03
C PRO A 28 -53.85 -2.49 -29.52
N ALA A 29 -52.68 -2.71 -28.93
CA ALA A 29 -52.49 -2.73 -27.48
C ALA A 29 -51.15 -2.10 -27.13
N ASN A 30 -51.03 -1.52 -25.96
CA ASN A 30 -49.75 -1.02 -25.42
C ASN A 30 -49.67 -1.35 -23.92
N THR A 31 -48.43 -1.42 -23.44
CA THR A 31 -48.13 -1.51 -22.02
C THR A 31 -46.79 -0.80 -21.74
N THR A 32 -46.54 -0.51 -20.47
CA THR A 32 -45.29 0.07 -20.02
C THR A 32 -44.60 -0.82 -19.01
N SER A 33 -43.28 -0.85 -19.05
CA SER A 33 -42.44 -1.55 -18.11
C SER A 33 -41.26 -0.65 -17.73
N ASN A 34 -40.51 -0.99 -16.71
CA ASN A 34 -39.32 -0.21 -16.31
C ASN A 34 -38.07 -1.09 -16.36
N ILE A 35 -36.98 -0.47 -16.79
CA ILE A 35 -35.62 -1.02 -16.71
C ILE A 35 -34.85 -0.19 -15.69
N TYR A 36 -34.29 -0.85 -14.69
CA TYR A 36 -33.45 -0.23 -13.68
C TYR A 36 -32.01 -0.65 -13.95
N VAL A 37 -31.20 0.25 -14.48
CA VAL A 37 -29.77 0.04 -14.67
C VAL A 37 -29.05 0.53 -13.42
N LYS A 38 -28.43 -0.39 -12.70
CA LYS A 38 -27.63 -0.08 -11.51
C LYS A 38 -26.21 0.30 -11.94
N GLU A 39 -25.64 1.28 -11.23
CA GLU A 39 -24.21 1.54 -11.34
C GLU A 39 -23.42 0.31 -10.91
N GLY A 40 -22.45 -0.10 -11.73
CA GLY A 40 -21.56 -1.19 -11.41
C GLY A 40 -20.52 -0.78 -10.36
N ASP A 41 -19.94 -1.75 -9.67
CA ASP A 41 -18.85 -1.48 -8.75
C ASP A 41 -17.59 -1.01 -9.50
N LEU A 42 -16.97 0.07 -9.05
CA LEU A 42 -15.68 0.58 -9.51
C LEU A 42 -14.63 0.38 -8.41
N ILE A 43 -14.22 -0.87 -8.24
CA ILE A 43 -13.24 -1.23 -7.21
C ILE A 43 -11.84 -0.80 -7.64
N ARG A 44 -11.16 -0.06 -6.77
CA ARG A 44 -9.74 0.26 -6.90
C ARG A 44 -8.98 -0.24 -5.67
N ILE A 45 -7.85 -0.91 -5.94
CA ILE A 45 -6.93 -1.35 -4.90
C ILE A 45 -5.58 -0.71 -5.18
N SER A 46 -5.05 0.01 -4.20
CA SER A 46 -3.75 0.67 -4.31
C SER A 46 -2.86 0.35 -3.11
N THR A 47 -1.58 0.29 -3.39
CA THR A 47 -0.50 0.16 -2.41
C THR A 47 0.77 0.74 -3.04
N GLU A 48 1.63 1.33 -2.23
CA GLU A 48 2.84 2.01 -2.67
C GLU A 48 4.07 1.41 -2.00
N ASN A 49 5.23 1.60 -2.62
CA ASN A 49 6.52 1.24 -2.06
C ASN A 49 6.77 2.02 -0.76
N VAL A 50 7.46 1.37 0.17
CA VAL A 50 7.78 1.96 1.48
C VAL A 50 9.28 2.22 1.56
N ILE A 51 9.65 3.46 1.87
CA ILE A 51 11.02 3.83 2.23
C ILE A 51 10.96 4.40 3.64
N LYS A 52 11.75 3.83 4.53
CA LYS A 52 11.79 4.26 5.93
C LYS A 52 13.18 4.06 6.53
N TYR A 53 13.51 4.78 7.58
CA TYR A 53 14.64 4.43 8.43
C TYR A 53 14.30 3.29 9.37
N TYR A 54 15.33 2.61 9.87
CA TYR A 54 15.16 1.59 10.91
C TYR A 54 14.40 2.19 12.10
N SER A 55 13.36 1.49 12.56
CA SER A 55 12.41 1.97 13.58
C SER A 55 11.58 3.20 13.21
N GLY A 56 11.61 3.70 11.96
CA GLY A 56 10.76 4.80 11.50
C GLY A 56 9.26 4.46 11.56
N PRO A 57 8.39 5.48 11.59
CA PRO A 57 6.94 5.31 11.79
C PRO A 57 6.18 4.82 10.55
N GLU A 58 6.78 4.86 9.37
CA GLU A 58 6.13 4.56 8.11
C GLU A 58 5.60 3.13 8.09
N ARG A 59 4.44 2.98 7.46
CA ARG A 59 3.71 1.72 7.37
C ARG A 59 3.45 1.34 5.93
N LEU A 60 3.34 0.06 5.65
CA LEU A 60 2.78 -0.42 4.39
C LEU A 60 1.25 -0.35 4.49
N HIS A 61 0.64 0.37 3.55
CA HIS A 61 -0.81 0.54 3.44
C HIS A 61 -1.34 -0.13 2.19
N VAL A 62 -2.54 -0.70 2.31
CA VAL A 62 -3.36 -1.17 1.19
C VAL A 62 -4.69 -0.46 1.30
N ILE A 63 -5.13 0.21 0.24
CA ILE A 63 -6.35 1.00 0.21
C ILE A 63 -7.30 0.37 -0.79
N ILE A 64 -8.53 0.09 -0.37
CA ILE A 64 -9.60 -0.48 -1.20
C ILE A 64 -10.77 0.49 -1.23
N THR A 65 -11.13 0.93 -2.42
CA THR A 65 -12.24 1.88 -2.62
C THR A 65 -13.25 1.37 -3.66
N ASN A 66 -14.51 1.80 -3.53
CA ASN A 66 -15.53 1.73 -4.56
C ASN A 66 -15.98 3.15 -4.89
N HIS A 67 -15.88 3.57 -6.15
CA HIS A 67 -16.16 4.96 -6.57
C HIS A 67 -15.42 6.00 -5.70
N SER A 68 -14.15 5.73 -5.34
CA SER A 68 -13.32 6.56 -4.46
C SER A 68 -13.76 6.61 -2.99
N ILE A 69 -14.76 5.85 -2.57
CA ILE A 69 -15.19 5.71 -1.18
C ILE A 69 -14.53 4.46 -0.59
N GLY A 70 -13.94 4.57 0.60
CA GLY A 70 -13.30 3.45 1.30
C GLY A 70 -14.27 2.31 1.58
N ILE A 71 -13.82 1.06 1.40
CA ILE A 71 -14.61 -0.12 1.72
C ILE A 71 -14.03 -0.79 2.95
N SER A 72 -14.79 -0.81 4.03
CA SER A 72 -14.41 -1.49 5.27
C SER A 72 -14.67 -3.00 5.23
N GLY A 73 -14.04 -3.73 6.13
CA GLY A 73 -14.30 -5.16 6.34
C GLY A 73 -13.68 -6.09 5.30
N LYS A 74 -12.84 -5.58 4.38
CA LYS A 74 -12.18 -6.40 3.36
C LYS A 74 -10.91 -7.05 3.89
N SER A 75 -10.76 -8.35 3.63
CA SER A 75 -9.58 -9.12 4.05
C SER A 75 -8.41 -8.87 3.11
N VAL A 76 -7.26 -8.53 3.70
CA VAL A 76 -5.99 -8.28 3.00
C VAL A 76 -4.91 -9.13 3.64
N SER A 77 -4.17 -9.91 2.86
CA SER A 77 -2.98 -10.59 3.32
C SER A 77 -1.72 -9.89 2.79
N ILE A 78 -0.75 -9.67 3.67
CA ILE A 78 0.53 -9.04 3.35
C ILE A 78 1.63 -9.98 3.83
N THR A 79 2.40 -10.51 2.89
CA THR A 79 3.54 -11.40 3.22
C THR A 79 4.84 -10.66 2.99
N ILE A 80 5.67 -10.54 4.02
CA ILE A 80 7.00 -9.94 3.95
C ILE A 80 7.97 -10.73 4.82
N ASN A 81 9.19 -10.93 4.33
CA ASN A 81 10.23 -11.70 5.03
C ASN A 81 9.75 -13.06 5.55
N GLY A 82 8.94 -13.77 4.75
CA GLY A 82 8.39 -15.09 5.08
C GLY A 82 7.24 -15.10 6.09
N ILE A 83 6.81 -13.93 6.59
CA ILE A 83 5.70 -13.82 7.55
C ILE A 83 4.49 -13.21 6.85
N THR A 84 3.32 -13.85 7.02
CA THR A 84 2.05 -13.35 6.48
C THR A 84 1.23 -12.68 7.57
N TYR A 85 0.82 -11.46 7.31
CA TYR A 85 -0.05 -10.63 8.15
C TYR A 85 -1.43 -10.51 7.51
N ASN A 86 -2.45 -11.05 8.17
CA ASN A 86 -3.82 -10.85 7.75
C ASN A 86 -4.38 -9.59 8.43
N ARG A 87 -5.00 -8.72 7.65
CA ARG A 87 -5.59 -7.45 8.08
C ARG A 87 -6.95 -7.28 7.45
N THR A 88 -7.75 -6.45 8.08
CA THR A 88 -9.07 -6.06 7.57
C THR A 88 -9.07 -4.55 7.35
N THR A 89 -9.68 -4.08 6.27
CA THR A 89 -9.79 -2.65 6.00
C THR A 89 -10.71 -1.97 7.02
N ASN A 90 -10.32 -0.76 7.44
CA ASN A 90 -11.11 0.12 8.31
C ASN A 90 -12.20 0.88 7.50
N GLU A 91 -12.89 1.84 8.10
CA GLU A 91 -13.96 2.63 7.47
C GLU A 91 -13.46 3.47 6.29
N GLU A 92 -12.18 3.84 6.27
CA GLU A 92 -11.54 4.55 5.16
C GLU A 92 -11.02 3.61 4.06
N GLY A 93 -11.29 2.30 4.19
CA GLY A 93 -10.82 1.28 3.24
C GLY A 93 -9.34 0.92 3.39
N ILE A 94 -8.69 1.25 4.52
CA ILE A 94 -7.26 1.07 4.73
C ILE A 94 -6.98 -0.16 5.58
N ALA A 95 -6.13 -1.06 5.06
CA ALA A 95 -5.46 -2.10 5.83
C ALA A 95 -3.96 -1.76 5.92
N SER A 96 -3.32 -1.94 7.06
CA SER A 96 -1.90 -1.59 7.20
C SER A 96 -1.12 -2.51 8.14
N ILE A 97 0.19 -2.60 7.89
CA ILE A 97 1.14 -3.23 8.80
C ILE A 97 2.28 -2.27 9.15
N ALA A 98 2.80 -2.36 10.37
CA ALA A 98 4.11 -1.80 10.70
C ALA A 98 5.18 -2.75 10.18
N VAL A 99 6.22 -2.21 9.54
CA VAL A 99 7.35 -2.99 9.05
C VAL A 99 8.52 -2.80 10.02
N ASN A 100 8.70 -3.78 10.93
CA ASN A 100 9.74 -3.76 11.95
C ASN A 100 10.81 -4.80 11.61
N LEU A 101 11.52 -4.56 10.51
CA LEU A 101 12.63 -5.38 10.04
C LEU A 101 13.95 -4.60 10.15
N ASN A 102 15.08 -5.30 10.09
CA ASN A 102 16.39 -4.66 10.03
C ASN A 102 16.55 -3.83 8.74
N SER A 103 17.55 -2.97 8.69
CA SER A 103 17.91 -2.25 7.46
C SER A 103 18.20 -3.22 6.32
N GLY A 104 17.69 -2.91 5.14
CA GLY A 104 17.81 -3.76 3.96
C GLY A 104 16.68 -3.54 2.96
N ASN A 105 16.75 -4.30 1.88
CA ASN A 105 15.73 -4.32 0.82
C ASN A 105 14.85 -5.57 1.01
N TYR A 106 13.55 -5.36 0.98
CA TYR A 106 12.55 -6.42 1.08
C TYR A 106 11.49 -6.25 0.02
N THR A 107 10.86 -7.35 -0.38
CA THR A 107 9.66 -7.35 -1.21
C THR A 107 8.50 -7.88 -0.38
N ALA A 108 7.43 -7.12 -0.28
CA ALA A 108 6.17 -7.55 0.30
C ALA A 108 5.21 -8.01 -0.82
N ILE A 109 4.49 -9.09 -0.59
CA ILE A 109 3.42 -9.55 -1.48
C ILE A 109 2.09 -9.19 -0.83
N VAL A 110 1.33 -8.31 -1.48
CA VAL A 110 -0.02 -7.93 -1.09
C VAL A 110 -1.01 -8.76 -1.89
N ASN A 111 -1.96 -9.41 -1.22
CA ASN A 111 -3.02 -10.20 -1.84
C ASN A 111 -4.38 -9.81 -1.27
N VAL A 112 -5.36 -9.56 -2.17
CA VAL A 112 -6.78 -9.37 -1.84
C VAL A 112 -7.57 -10.38 -2.65
N GLU A 113 -7.79 -11.56 -2.07
CA GLU A 113 -8.34 -12.72 -2.76
C GLU A 113 -9.73 -12.45 -3.35
N GLU A 114 -10.60 -11.73 -2.63
CA GLU A 114 -11.96 -11.38 -3.07
C GLU A 114 -11.98 -10.68 -4.44
N TYR A 115 -10.94 -9.91 -4.76
CA TYR A 115 -10.82 -9.16 -6.01
C TYR A 115 -9.77 -9.73 -6.97
N ASN A 116 -9.22 -10.91 -6.67
CA ASN A 116 -8.13 -11.52 -7.43
C ASN A 116 -6.95 -10.56 -7.68
N PHE A 117 -6.64 -9.73 -6.67
CA PHE A 117 -5.56 -8.75 -6.71
C PHE A 117 -4.32 -9.29 -6.01
N MET A 118 -3.20 -9.23 -6.73
CA MET A 118 -1.87 -9.52 -6.16
C MET A 118 -0.87 -8.49 -6.68
N LYS A 119 -0.05 -7.93 -5.78
CA LYS A 119 0.99 -6.97 -6.13
C LYS A 119 2.21 -7.14 -5.23
N GLU A 120 3.39 -7.06 -5.85
CA GLU A 120 4.66 -6.89 -5.14
C GLU A 120 4.89 -5.41 -4.80
N VAL A 121 5.39 -5.17 -3.61
CA VAL A 121 5.66 -3.84 -3.04
C VAL A 121 7.08 -3.84 -2.50
N ASP A 122 7.91 -2.93 -2.98
CA ASP A 122 9.26 -2.75 -2.48
C ASP A 122 9.26 -2.03 -1.15
N VAL A 123 10.04 -2.55 -0.20
CA VAL A 123 10.24 -1.99 1.12
C VAL A 123 11.73 -1.81 1.36
N LEU A 124 12.17 -0.55 1.38
CA LEU A 124 13.55 -0.18 1.68
C LEU A 124 13.63 0.36 3.12
N ILE A 125 14.43 -0.32 3.95
CA ILE A 125 14.71 0.14 5.31
C ILE A 125 16.15 0.62 5.36
N LEU A 126 16.33 1.93 5.55
CA LEU A 126 17.60 2.60 5.64
C LEU A 126 18.22 2.39 7.03
N ALA A 127 19.53 2.19 7.07
CA ALA A 127 20.26 2.15 8.33
C ALA A 127 20.29 3.54 8.99
N THR A 128 20.23 3.58 10.31
CA THR A 128 20.40 4.79 11.12
C THR A 128 21.86 5.00 11.56
N ILE A 129 22.73 4.06 11.23
CA ILE A 129 24.18 4.18 11.42
C ILE A 129 24.83 3.94 10.07
N HIS A 130 25.65 4.89 9.64
CA HIS A 130 26.42 4.79 8.41
C HIS A 130 27.91 4.93 8.72
N ALA A 131 28.71 3.99 8.25
CA ALA A 131 30.16 3.99 8.41
C ALA A 131 30.81 3.28 7.23
N GLU A 132 32.03 3.68 6.89
CA GLU A 132 32.79 3.10 5.79
C GLU A 132 34.03 2.36 6.34
N ASP A 133 34.50 1.39 5.59
CA ASP A 133 35.73 0.69 5.89
C ASP A 133 36.92 1.64 5.81
N VAL A 134 37.88 1.49 6.73
CA VAL A 134 39.08 2.33 6.77
C VAL A 134 40.34 1.48 6.64
N VAL A 135 41.16 1.82 5.66
CA VAL A 135 42.52 1.31 5.53
C VAL A 135 43.50 2.35 6.09
N LYS A 136 44.27 1.98 7.09
CA LYS A 136 45.29 2.89 7.68
C LYS A 136 46.65 2.24 7.74
N VAL A 137 47.68 3.04 7.52
CA VAL A 137 49.07 2.65 7.73
C VAL A 137 49.39 2.72 9.23
N PHE A 138 50.19 1.79 9.73
CA PHE A 138 50.61 1.78 11.12
C PHE A 138 51.19 3.14 11.58
N ARG A 139 50.67 3.63 12.71
CA ARG A 139 51.02 4.92 13.32
C ARG A 139 50.63 6.19 12.52
N ASN A 140 49.93 6.09 11.39
CA ASN A 140 49.37 7.27 10.76
C ASN A 140 48.20 7.84 11.56
N LYS A 141 47.73 9.07 11.23
CA LYS A 141 46.66 9.79 11.93
C LYS A 141 45.28 9.55 11.34
N THR A 142 45.10 8.54 10.45
CA THR A 142 43.80 8.24 9.86
C THR A 142 42.79 7.92 10.96
N GLN A 143 41.63 8.57 10.91
CA GLN A 143 40.54 8.39 11.87
C GLN A 143 39.45 7.58 11.23
N TYR A 144 38.65 6.91 12.07
CA TYR A 144 37.41 6.21 11.69
C TYR A 144 36.23 7.12 12.00
N TYR A 145 35.29 7.21 11.06
CA TYR A 145 34.09 8.05 11.17
C TYR A 145 32.84 7.19 11.02
N ALA A 146 31.79 7.57 11.73
CA ALA A 146 30.44 7.04 11.54
C ALA A 146 29.45 8.19 11.70
N THR A 147 28.35 8.14 10.98
CA THR A 147 27.24 9.08 11.06
C THR A 147 26.03 8.38 11.67
N PHE A 148 25.35 9.05 12.57
CA PHE A 148 24.18 8.54 13.28
C PHE A 148 22.96 9.41 13.01
N THR A 149 21.83 8.78 12.69
CA THR A 149 20.54 9.45 12.49
C THR A 149 19.49 8.84 13.40
N ASP A 150 18.41 9.60 13.63
CA ASP A 150 17.21 9.07 14.27
C ASP A 150 16.32 8.27 13.27
N ALA A 151 15.15 7.84 13.74
CA ALA A 151 14.21 7.07 12.95
C ALA A 151 13.52 7.89 11.83
N GLU A 152 13.62 9.20 11.85
CA GLU A 152 13.16 10.15 10.83
C GLU A 152 14.28 10.60 9.87
N GLY A 153 15.53 10.13 10.11
CA GLY A 153 16.70 10.46 9.30
C GLY A 153 17.39 11.76 9.67
N ASN A 154 17.02 12.39 10.78
CA ASN A 154 17.72 13.59 11.27
C ASN A 154 19.04 13.21 11.97
N PHE A 155 20.05 14.03 11.84
CA PHE A 155 21.32 13.79 12.52
C PHE A 155 21.17 13.78 14.03
N LEU A 156 21.68 12.73 14.69
CA LEU A 156 21.77 12.64 16.13
C LEU A 156 22.91 13.54 16.63
N LYS A 157 22.56 14.72 17.13
CA LYS A 157 23.50 15.72 17.66
C LYS A 157 23.68 15.56 19.16
N ASN A 158 24.86 15.86 19.68
CA ASN A 158 25.17 15.81 21.12
C ASN A 158 24.82 14.47 21.77
N THR A 159 24.90 13.38 21.03
CA THR A 159 24.54 12.03 21.50
C THR A 159 25.81 11.23 21.79
N THR A 160 25.85 10.59 22.93
CA THR A 160 26.97 9.69 23.26
C THR A 160 26.84 8.40 22.47
N VAL A 161 27.90 8.06 21.71
CA VAL A 161 28.01 6.83 20.92
C VAL A 161 29.27 6.06 21.36
N SER A 162 29.23 4.75 21.20
CA SER A 162 30.35 3.88 21.60
C SER A 162 30.85 3.08 20.40
N PHE A 163 32.16 3.14 20.17
CA PHE A 163 32.86 2.31 19.21
C PHE A 163 33.58 1.19 19.95
N ASN A 164 33.34 -0.07 19.54
CA ASN A 164 34.10 -1.20 20.05
C ASN A 164 35.14 -1.61 18.99
N ILE A 165 36.40 -1.51 19.36
CA ILE A 165 37.52 -1.95 18.51
C ILE A 165 38.34 -2.99 19.29
N ASN A 166 38.25 -4.25 18.85
CA ASN A 166 38.97 -5.36 19.43
C ASN A 166 38.71 -5.50 20.95
N GLY A 167 37.47 -5.32 21.41
CA GLY A 167 37.06 -5.41 22.81
C GLY A 167 37.29 -4.16 23.65
N ILE A 168 37.87 -3.09 23.08
CA ILE A 168 38.04 -1.79 23.75
C ILE A 168 36.96 -0.84 23.28
N PHE A 169 36.25 -0.23 24.25
CA PHE A 169 35.18 0.73 23.99
C PHE A 169 35.72 2.17 24.02
N TYR A 170 35.33 2.92 23.02
CA TYR A 170 35.64 4.34 22.85
C TYR A 170 34.35 5.14 22.80
N GLU A 171 34.05 5.90 23.83
CA GLU A 171 32.89 6.80 23.85
C GLU A 171 33.23 8.13 23.15
N ARG A 172 32.30 8.61 22.35
CA ARG A 172 32.37 9.91 21.64
C ARG A 172 31.02 10.57 21.70
N ILE A 173 31.02 11.89 21.56
CA ILE A 173 29.81 12.68 21.42
C ILE A 173 29.72 13.11 19.97
N THR A 174 28.56 12.89 19.35
CA THR A 174 28.30 13.28 17.96
C THR A 174 28.27 14.80 17.83
N ASN A 175 28.71 15.29 16.69
CA ASN A 175 28.68 16.71 16.33
C ASN A 175 27.33 17.09 15.67
N GLU A 176 27.27 18.24 15.02
CA GLU A 176 26.08 18.75 14.32
C GLU A 176 25.68 17.93 13.08
N TYR A 177 26.54 17.06 12.58
CA TYR A 177 26.33 16.16 11.44
C TYR A 177 26.11 14.70 11.86
N GLY A 178 25.85 14.43 13.15
CA GLY A 178 25.64 13.08 13.71
C GLY A 178 26.95 12.35 13.88
#